data_dc3ee1eec3112dbea2e76b82e56a44ef
#
_entry.id   dc3ee1eec3112dbea2e76b82e56a44ef
#
_cell.length_a   1.000
_cell.length_b   1.000
_cell.length_c   1.000
_cell.angle_alpha   90.00
_cell.angle_beta   90.00
_cell.angle_gamma   90.00
#
_symmetry.space_group_name_H-M   'P 1'
#
loop_
_entity.id
_entity.type
_entity.pdbx_description
1 polymer ?
#
loop_
_entity_poly.entity_id
_entity_poly.type
_entity_poly.pdbx_seq_one_letter_code
_entity_poly.pdbx_strand_id
1 'polypeptide(L)'
;MIHQYKLGGYNIVLDVCSGAVHVVDDIAYDLIAGYESKTRGELISEIAEKYCGIECGSTADAVTISDIYECYDQITELKNSGKLFVEDTFEPMAGALKAATSGVVKALCLHIAHTCNLNCSYCFASQGKYHGERALMSFDVGKRALDFLVENSGSRRNLEVDFFGGEPLMNFDVVKQLVEYARSIE
;
A
#
# COMPACT_ATOMS: atom_id res chain seq x y z
N MET A 1 -7.47 10.65 7.83
CA MET A 1 -6.13 10.31 8.43
C MET A 1 -5.05 10.96 7.59
N ILE A 2 -4.17 11.75 8.22
CA ILE A 2 -3.07 12.45 7.55
C ILE A 2 -1.74 11.76 7.87
N HIS A 3 -0.95 11.50 6.83
CA HIS A 3 0.45 11.08 6.95
C HIS A 3 1.37 12.19 6.48
N GLN A 4 2.32 12.56 7.32
CA GLN A 4 3.34 13.56 7.02
C GLN A 4 4.73 12.93 7.08
N TYR A 5 5.53 13.14 6.04
CA TYR A 5 6.92 12.65 5.99
C TYR A 5 7.78 13.53 5.08
N LYS A 6 9.09 13.40 5.24
CA LYS A 6 10.07 14.11 4.41
C LYS A 6 10.82 13.12 3.54
N LEU A 7 10.87 13.38 2.24
CA LEU A 7 11.55 12.52 1.27
C LEU A 7 12.20 13.36 0.16
N GLY A 8 13.47 13.11 -0.12
CA GLY A 8 14.18 13.78 -1.21
C GLY A 8 14.27 15.31 -1.08
N GLY A 9 14.21 15.85 0.15
CA GLY A 9 14.20 17.29 0.41
C GLY A 9 12.83 17.97 0.34
N TYR A 10 11.75 17.19 0.14
CA TYR A 10 10.37 17.67 0.10
C TYR A 10 9.61 17.27 1.36
N ASN A 11 8.74 18.18 1.82
CA ASN A 11 7.72 17.87 2.82
C ASN A 11 6.49 17.35 2.11
N ILE A 12 6.10 16.13 2.40
CA ILE A 12 4.97 15.45 1.75
C ILE A 12 3.86 15.22 2.77
N VAL A 13 2.65 15.54 2.37
CA VAL A 13 1.42 15.33 3.15
C VAL A 13 0.47 14.48 2.31
N LEU A 14 0.12 13.32 2.83
CA LEU A 14 -0.84 12.40 2.23
C LEU A 14 -2.11 12.35 3.08
N ASP A 15 -3.24 12.70 2.50
CA ASP A 15 -4.55 12.38 3.06
C ASP A 15 -5.02 11.02 2.55
N VAL A 16 -5.01 10.03 3.43
CA VAL A 16 -5.37 8.63 3.09
C VAL A 16 -6.80 8.51 2.62
N CYS A 17 -7.72 9.30 3.18
CA CYS A 17 -9.15 9.17 2.89
C CYS A 17 -9.53 9.79 1.55
N SER A 18 -8.92 10.91 1.15
CA SER A 18 -9.11 11.51 -0.17
C SER A 18 -8.17 10.96 -1.24
N GLY A 19 -7.04 10.36 -0.82
CA GLY A 19 -5.94 9.97 -1.71
C GLY A 19 -5.11 11.14 -2.23
N ALA A 20 -5.34 12.37 -1.73
CA ALA A 20 -4.62 13.54 -2.16
C ALA A 20 -3.19 13.57 -1.58
N VAL A 21 -2.22 13.94 -2.41
CA VAL A 21 -0.83 14.13 -2.02
C VAL A 21 -0.44 15.57 -2.27
N HIS A 22 0.08 16.23 -1.24
CA HIS A 22 0.53 17.63 -1.29
C HIS A 22 2.03 17.70 -1.01
N VAL A 23 2.72 18.51 -1.79
CA VAL A 23 4.09 18.95 -1.48
C VAL A 23 3.97 20.38 -0.92
N VAL A 24 4.48 20.57 0.28
CA VAL A 24 4.29 21.80 1.04
C VAL A 24 5.62 22.34 1.57
N ASP A 25 5.65 23.61 1.94
CA ASP A 25 6.76 24.20 2.65
C ASP A 25 6.78 23.81 4.15
N ASP A 26 7.78 24.25 4.88
CA ASP A 26 7.92 23.92 6.30
C ASP A 26 6.80 24.54 7.16
N ILE A 27 6.29 25.71 6.79
CA ILE A 27 5.22 26.42 7.52
C ILE A 27 3.90 25.65 7.40
N ALA A 28 3.50 25.31 6.18
CA ALA A 28 2.31 24.51 5.92
C ALA A 28 2.42 23.12 6.54
N TYR A 29 3.62 22.51 6.50
CA TYR A 29 3.86 21.19 7.11
C TYR A 29 3.59 21.21 8.62
N ASP A 30 4.10 22.22 9.33
CA ASP A 30 3.91 22.36 10.77
C ASP A 30 2.47 22.80 11.12
N LEU A 31 1.86 23.68 10.31
CA LEU A 31 0.45 24.04 10.47
C LEU A 31 -0.47 22.83 10.36
N ILE A 32 -0.26 21.99 9.35
CA ILE A 32 -1.05 20.77 9.14
C ILE A 32 -0.90 19.80 10.33
N ALA A 33 0.29 19.69 10.92
CA ALA A 33 0.53 18.83 12.09
C ALA A 33 -0.32 19.22 13.31
N GLY A 34 -0.57 20.49 13.51
CA GLY A 34 -1.36 21.02 14.65
C GLY A 34 -2.83 21.32 14.35
N TYR A 35 -3.24 21.28 13.08
CA TYR A 35 -4.49 21.85 12.60
C TYR A 35 -5.77 21.32 13.29
N GLU A 36 -5.83 20.03 13.60
CA GLU A 36 -7.00 19.41 14.24
C GLU A 36 -6.90 19.36 15.77
N SER A 37 -5.70 19.57 16.33
CA SER A 37 -5.46 19.42 17.77
C SER A 37 -5.42 20.75 18.54
N LYS A 38 -5.25 21.89 17.85
CA LYS A 38 -5.11 23.22 18.44
C LYS A 38 -6.12 24.19 17.85
N THR A 39 -6.45 25.23 18.62
CA THR A 39 -7.25 26.33 18.07
C THR A 39 -6.42 27.14 17.06
N ARG A 40 -7.11 27.83 16.14
CA ARG A 40 -6.45 28.68 15.13
C ARG A 40 -5.46 29.68 15.78
N GLY A 41 -5.87 30.34 16.88
CA GLY A 41 -5.05 31.33 17.55
C GLY A 41 -3.78 30.75 18.18
N GLU A 42 -3.91 29.63 18.89
CA GLU A 42 -2.77 28.93 19.50
C GLU A 42 -1.78 28.44 18.44
N LEU A 43 -2.29 27.82 17.37
CA LEU A 43 -1.45 27.29 16.30
C LEU A 43 -0.71 28.40 15.56
N ILE A 44 -1.40 29.48 15.19
CA ILE A 44 -0.76 30.63 14.50
C ILE A 44 0.29 31.27 15.40
N SER A 45 0.02 31.44 16.71
CA SER A 45 1.01 32.01 17.65
C SER A 45 2.26 31.15 17.74
N GLU A 46 2.12 29.82 17.85
CA GLU A 46 3.24 28.88 17.90
C GLU A 46 4.08 28.90 16.61
N ILE A 47 3.43 28.92 15.46
CA ILE A 47 4.12 28.95 14.16
C ILE A 47 4.76 30.35 13.94
N ALA A 48 4.15 31.42 14.40
CA ALA A 48 4.74 32.75 14.33
C ALA A 48 6.00 32.87 15.20
N GLU A 49 6.01 32.32 16.39
CA GLU A 49 7.22 32.25 17.24
C GLU A 49 8.36 31.49 16.56
N LYS A 50 8.02 30.48 15.77
CA LYS A 50 9.03 29.62 15.08
C LYS A 50 9.56 30.25 13.80
N TYR A 51 8.72 30.94 13.01
CA TYR A 51 9.06 31.31 11.64
C TYR A 51 9.10 32.81 11.37
N CYS A 52 8.42 33.67 12.16
CA CYS A 52 8.44 35.10 11.91
C CYS A 52 9.83 35.71 12.09
N GLY A 53 10.23 36.51 11.10
CA GLY A 53 11.55 37.15 11.09
C GLY A 53 12.69 36.24 10.54
N ILE A 54 12.37 35.02 10.08
CA ILE A 54 13.31 34.12 9.44
C ILE A 54 13.10 34.16 7.92
N GLU A 55 14.18 34.29 7.15
CA GLU A 55 14.17 34.10 5.71
C GLU A 55 13.89 32.64 5.40
N CYS A 56 12.78 32.34 4.73
CA CYS A 56 12.37 30.98 4.41
C CYS A 56 12.23 30.79 2.90
N GLY A 57 12.97 29.83 2.35
CA GLY A 57 12.87 29.47 0.95
C GLY A 57 13.57 30.39 -0.04
N SER A 58 13.07 30.46 -1.27
CA SER A 58 13.67 31.22 -2.38
C SER A 58 13.26 32.69 -2.45
N THR A 59 12.46 33.18 -1.52
CA THR A 59 12.06 34.57 -1.42
C THR A 59 12.97 35.31 -0.43
N ALA A 60 13.47 36.47 -0.83
CA ALA A 60 14.37 37.31 -0.01
C ALA A 60 13.68 37.98 1.17
N ASP A 61 12.37 37.80 1.34
CA ASP A 61 11.58 38.47 2.36
C ASP A 61 11.36 37.58 3.58
N ALA A 62 11.51 38.16 4.77
CA ALA A 62 11.26 37.46 6.02
C ALA A 62 9.77 37.11 6.18
N VAL A 63 9.47 35.90 6.68
CA VAL A 63 8.12 35.46 6.95
C VAL A 63 7.40 36.42 7.90
N THR A 64 6.21 36.83 7.52
CA THR A 64 5.33 37.68 8.33
C THR A 64 4.18 36.86 8.95
N ILE A 65 3.57 37.40 9.97
CA ILE A 65 2.37 36.79 10.56
C ILE A 65 1.21 36.73 9.55
N SER A 66 1.16 37.63 8.57
CA SER A 66 0.17 37.62 7.49
C SER A 66 0.30 36.40 6.59
N ASP A 67 1.54 36.00 6.29
CA ASP A 67 1.83 34.84 5.46
C ASP A 67 1.36 33.54 6.14
N ILE A 68 1.50 33.48 7.48
CA ILE A 68 1.03 32.32 8.27
C ILE A 68 -0.50 32.28 8.29
N TYR A 69 -1.19 33.44 8.39
CA TYR A 69 -2.64 33.48 8.27
C TYR A 69 -3.12 32.99 6.90
N GLU A 70 -2.49 33.50 5.85
CA GLU A 70 -2.82 33.09 4.47
C GLU A 70 -2.62 31.58 4.26
N CYS A 71 -1.50 31.06 4.74
CA CYS A 71 -1.22 29.59 4.67
C CYS A 71 -2.28 28.78 5.44
N TYR A 72 -2.68 29.23 6.63
CA TYR A 72 -3.75 28.58 7.39
C TYR A 72 -5.09 28.61 6.63
N ASP A 73 -5.42 29.70 5.98
CA ASP A 73 -6.65 29.86 5.21
C ASP A 73 -6.63 28.95 3.96
N GLN A 74 -5.49 28.81 3.29
CA GLN A 74 -5.29 27.85 2.18
C GLN A 74 -5.47 26.39 2.65
N ILE A 75 -4.94 26.02 3.81
CA ILE A 75 -5.17 24.70 4.41
C ILE A 75 -6.66 24.48 4.69
N THR A 76 -7.34 25.51 5.19
CA THR A 76 -8.79 25.46 5.43
C THR A 76 -9.59 25.27 4.13
N GLU A 77 -9.15 25.91 3.03
CA GLU A 77 -9.76 25.72 1.71
C GLU A 77 -9.56 24.29 1.19
N LEU A 78 -8.37 23.70 1.37
CA LEU A 78 -8.13 22.30 1.02
C LEU A 78 -9.04 21.37 1.82
N LYS A 79 -9.24 21.62 3.11
CA LYS A 79 -10.19 20.88 3.95
C LYS A 79 -11.62 21.00 3.42
N ASN A 80 -12.08 22.20 3.16
CA ASN A 80 -13.44 22.47 2.67
C ASN A 80 -13.70 21.89 1.27
N SER A 81 -12.65 21.76 0.45
CA SER A 81 -12.73 21.16 -0.88
C SER A 81 -12.58 19.62 -0.87
N GLY A 82 -12.48 18.99 0.31
CA GLY A 82 -12.36 17.55 0.44
C GLY A 82 -11.02 17.00 -0.05
N LYS A 83 -9.94 17.78 0.04
CA LYS A 83 -8.59 17.36 -0.37
C LYS A 83 -7.63 17.20 0.81
N LEU A 84 -8.05 17.58 2.00
CA LEU A 84 -7.27 17.45 3.22
C LEU A 84 -8.22 17.28 4.42
N PHE A 85 -7.83 16.47 5.41
CA PHE A 85 -8.61 16.15 6.60
C PHE A 85 -10.00 15.56 6.30
N VAL A 86 -10.07 14.70 5.27
CA VAL A 86 -11.31 14.03 4.90
C VAL A 86 -11.63 12.94 5.92
N GLU A 87 -12.90 12.86 6.29
CA GLU A 87 -13.42 11.84 7.20
C GLU A 87 -13.34 10.45 6.59
N ASP A 88 -12.97 9.45 7.37
CA ASP A 88 -12.94 8.06 6.94
C ASP A 88 -14.37 7.47 6.91
N THR A 89 -14.96 7.46 5.74
CA THR A 89 -16.29 6.88 5.53
C THR A 89 -16.27 5.36 5.39
N PHE A 90 -15.08 4.72 5.26
CA PHE A 90 -14.93 3.27 5.12
C PHE A 90 -14.67 2.56 6.44
N GLU A 91 -14.20 3.25 7.46
CA GLU A 91 -13.94 2.65 8.77
C GLU A 91 -15.13 1.86 9.33
N PRO A 92 -16.39 2.37 9.29
CA PRO A 92 -17.56 1.62 9.75
C PRO A 92 -17.83 0.34 8.93
N MET A 93 -17.36 0.28 7.69
CA MET A 93 -17.54 -0.87 6.78
C MET A 93 -16.45 -1.93 6.93
N ALA A 94 -15.34 -1.63 7.60
CA ALA A 94 -14.19 -2.53 7.73
C ALA A 94 -14.56 -3.87 8.38
N GLY A 95 -15.43 -3.85 9.38
CA GLY A 95 -15.94 -5.06 10.03
C GLY A 95 -16.75 -5.96 9.10
N ALA A 96 -17.61 -5.37 8.29
CA ALA A 96 -18.43 -6.09 7.32
C ALA A 96 -17.57 -6.67 6.19
N LEU A 97 -16.58 -5.92 5.70
CA LEU A 97 -15.63 -6.39 4.68
C LEU A 97 -14.80 -7.58 5.21
N LYS A 98 -14.28 -7.47 6.44
CA LYS A 98 -13.55 -8.56 7.09
C LYS A 98 -14.40 -9.82 7.24
N ALA A 99 -15.67 -9.68 7.63
CA ALA A 99 -16.60 -10.80 7.74
C ALA A 99 -16.91 -11.43 6.37
N ALA A 100 -17.05 -10.62 5.32
CA ALA A 100 -17.33 -11.09 3.97
C ALA A 100 -16.14 -11.81 3.31
N THR A 101 -14.90 -11.49 3.72
CA THR A 101 -13.68 -12.06 3.14
C THR A 101 -13.04 -13.13 4.02
N SER A 102 -13.47 -13.26 5.29
CA SER A 102 -12.88 -14.21 6.23
C SER A 102 -13.28 -15.65 5.92
N GLY A 103 -12.30 -16.54 5.89
CA GLY A 103 -12.50 -17.99 5.87
C GLY A 103 -12.78 -18.62 4.50
N VAL A 104 -12.74 -17.88 3.39
CA VAL A 104 -12.97 -18.42 2.06
C VAL A 104 -11.77 -18.18 1.16
N VAL A 105 -11.10 -19.26 0.76
CA VAL A 105 -9.98 -19.21 -0.19
C VAL A 105 -10.52 -19.18 -1.61
N LYS A 106 -10.05 -18.25 -2.44
CA LYS A 106 -10.45 -18.11 -3.84
C LYS A 106 -9.39 -18.61 -4.80
N ALA A 107 -8.14 -18.38 -4.47
CA ALA A 107 -7.03 -18.59 -5.37
C ALA A 107 -5.80 -19.12 -4.65
N LEU A 108 -4.97 -19.88 -5.36
CA LEU A 108 -3.64 -20.31 -4.93
C LEU A 108 -2.59 -19.93 -5.98
N CYS A 109 -1.45 -19.47 -5.51
CA CYS A 109 -0.26 -19.34 -6.32
C CYS A 109 0.70 -20.48 -5.91
N LEU A 110 0.87 -21.46 -6.78
CA LEU A 110 1.72 -22.63 -6.55
C LEU A 110 3.13 -22.37 -7.10
N HIS A 111 4.11 -22.25 -6.21
CA HIS A 111 5.52 -22.16 -6.59
C HIS A 111 6.02 -23.53 -7.08
N ILE A 112 5.71 -23.84 -8.33
CA ILE A 112 5.93 -25.17 -8.93
C ILE A 112 7.40 -25.48 -9.17
N ALA A 113 8.24 -24.43 -9.34
CA ALA A 113 9.67 -24.56 -9.56
C ALA A 113 10.47 -23.47 -8.83
N HIS A 114 11.25 -23.81 -7.82
CA HIS A 114 12.28 -22.98 -7.22
C HIS A 114 13.60 -23.09 -8.01
N THR A 115 13.52 -22.99 -9.32
CA THR A 115 14.65 -22.98 -10.25
C THR A 115 14.26 -22.29 -11.54
N CYS A 116 15.25 -21.78 -12.27
CA CYS A 116 15.04 -21.14 -13.56
C CYS A 116 16.20 -21.47 -14.49
N ASN A 117 15.94 -21.60 -15.78
CA ASN A 117 16.92 -21.76 -16.83
C ASN A 117 17.40 -20.43 -17.43
N LEU A 118 16.86 -19.27 -16.94
CA LEU A 118 17.28 -17.93 -17.29
C LEU A 118 18.10 -17.30 -16.15
N ASN A 119 18.90 -16.29 -16.50
CA ASN A 119 19.74 -15.55 -15.56
C ASN A 119 19.52 -14.04 -15.72
N CYS A 120 18.29 -13.58 -15.53
CA CYS A 120 17.94 -12.17 -15.66
C CYS A 120 18.59 -11.33 -14.55
N SER A 121 19.26 -10.24 -14.93
CA SER A 121 19.97 -9.37 -13.96
C SER A 121 19.02 -8.64 -12.99
N TYR A 122 17.77 -8.46 -13.37
CA TYR A 122 16.70 -7.82 -12.58
C TYR A 122 15.81 -8.82 -11.82
N CYS A 123 16.17 -10.10 -11.76
CA CYS A 123 15.33 -11.13 -11.17
C CYS A 123 15.22 -10.98 -9.65
N PHE A 124 14.06 -10.60 -9.14
CA PHE A 124 13.77 -10.51 -7.71
C PHE A 124 13.79 -11.87 -7.00
N ALA A 125 13.59 -12.96 -7.75
CA ALA A 125 13.53 -14.34 -7.23
C ALA A 125 14.89 -15.04 -7.19
N SER A 126 16.01 -14.35 -7.38
CA SER A 126 17.36 -14.93 -7.40
C SER A 126 17.45 -16.17 -8.30
N GLN A 127 17.03 -16.02 -9.56
CA GLN A 127 16.91 -17.11 -10.56
C GLN A 127 16.01 -18.26 -10.08
N GLY A 128 14.93 -17.91 -9.41
CA GLY A 128 13.90 -18.82 -8.92
C GLY A 128 14.21 -19.49 -7.59
N LYS A 129 15.37 -19.24 -6.99
CA LYS A 129 15.75 -19.84 -5.69
C LYS A 129 15.10 -19.15 -4.49
N TYR A 130 14.67 -17.89 -4.63
CA TYR A 130 14.13 -17.08 -3.53
C TYR A 130 15.04 -17.08 -2.29
N HIS A 131 16.37 -16.98 -2.50
CA HIS A 131 17.42 -17.09 -1.47
C HIS A 131 17.49 -18.45 -0.75
N GLY A 132 16.80 -19.48 -1.27
CA GLY A 132 16.82 -20.85 -0.77
C GLY A 132 17.52 -21.84 -1.73
N GLU A 133 17.18 -23.10 -1.58
CA GLU A 133 17.68 -24.18 -2.43
C GLU A 133 16.86 -24.33 -3.73
N ARG A 134 17.47 -24.88 -4.76
CA ARG A 134 16.75 -25.26 -5.99
C ARG A 134 15.92 -26.49 -5.73
N ALA A 135 14.62 -26.40 -6.05
CA ALA A 135 13.68 -27.51 -5.87
C ALA A 135 12.56 -27.45 -6.91
N LEU A 136 11.93 -28.58 -7.15
CA LEU A 136 10.71 -28.72 -7.92
C LEU A 136 9.61 -29.27 -7.01
N MET A 137 8.41 -28.72 -7.14
CA MET A 137 7.24 -29.20 -6.39
C MET A 137 6.90 -30.64 -6.83
N SER A 138 6.65 -31.55 -5.88
CA SER A 138 6.12 -32.86 -6.20
C SER A 138 4.62 -32.80 -6.47
N PHE A 139 4.10 -33.75 -7.23
CA PHE A 139 2.66 -33.92 -7.47
C PHE A 139 1.87 -33.96 -6.14
N ASP A 140 2.36 -34.72 -5.15
CA ASP A 140 1.66 -34.91 -3.87
C ASP A 140 1.50 -33.58 -3.09
N VAL A 141 2.50 -32.69 -3.16
CA VAL A 141 2.41 -31.36 -2.54
C VAL A 141 1.38 -30.51 -3.26
N GLY A 142 1.44 -30.45 -4.59
CA GLY A 142 0.48 -29.70 -5.39
C GLY A 142 -0.95 -30.23 -5.24
N LYS A 143 -1.12 -31.57 -5.22
CA LYS A 143 -2.42 -32.21 -4.97
C LYS A 143 -3.02 -31.77 -3.64
N ARG A 144 -2.25 -31.84 -2.54
CA ARG A 144 -2.73 -31.38 -1.22
C ARG A 144 -3.09 -29.89 -1.21
N ALA A 145 -2.38 -29.07 -1.96
CA ALA A 145 -2.71 -27.68 -2.09
C ALA A 145 -4.05 -27.47 -2.83
N LEU A 146 -4.34 -28.25 -3.86
CA LEU A 146 -5.63 -28.23 -4.56
C LEU A 146 -6.76 -28.74 -3.66
N ASP A 147 -6.55 -29.82 -2.91
CA ASP A 147 -7.50 -30.33 -1.93
C ASP A 147 -7.82 -29.23 -0.89
N PHE A 148 -6.80 -28.58 -0.34
CA PHE A 148 -6.97 -27.45 0.58
C PHE A 148 -7.77 -26.29 -0.04
N LEU A 149 -7.50 -25.95 -1.30
CA LEU A 149 -8.25 -24.90 -2.00
C LEU A 149 -9.74 -25.23 -2.06
N VAL A 150 -10.09 -26.45 -2.46
CA VAL A 150 -11.48 -26.91 -2.57
C VAL A 150 -12.16 -26.94 -1.20
N GLU A 151 -11.51 -27.54 -0.20
CA GLU A 151 -12.04 -27.66 1.17
C GLU A 151 -12.32 -26.31 1.83
N ASN A 152 -11.52 -25.28 1.50
CA ASN A 152 -11.59 -23.95 2.11
C ASN A 152 -12.24 -22.89 1.20
N SER A 153 -12.80 -23.28 0.06
CA SER A 153 -13.42 -22.32 -0.89
C SER A 153 -14.90 -22.02 -0.60
N GLY A 154 -15.52 -22.73 0.35
CA GLY A 154 -16.92 -22.59 0.69
C GLY A 154 -17.84 -22.93 -0.50
N SER A 155 -18.75 -22.03 -0.83
CA SER A 155 -19.68 -22.19 -1.96
C SER A 155 -19.19 -21.56 -3.27
N ARG A 156 -17.90 -21.23 -3.39
CA ARG A 156 -17.36 -20.62 -4.62
C ARG A 156 -17.35 -21.61 -5.77
N ARG A 157 -17.94 -21.19 -6.87
CA ARG A 157 -18.06 -22.02 -8.08
C ARG A 157 -16.81 -22.00 -8.93
N ASN A 158 -16.06 -20.87 -8.94
CA ASN A 158 -14.86 -20.71 -9.72
C ASN A 158 -13.66 -20.47 -8.79
N LEU A 159 -12.63 -21.27 -8.94
CA LEU A 159 -11.38 -21.18 -8.20
C LEU A 159 -10.24 -20.90 -9.18
N GLU A 160 -9.20 -20.24 -8.71
CA GLU A 160 -8.06 -19.83 -9.52
C GLU A 160 -6.79 -20.50 -9.00
N VAL A 161 -5.96 -20.98 -9.91
CA VAL A 161 -4.65 -21.55 -9.59
C VAL A 161 -3.62 -21.02 -10.55
N ASP A 162 -2.62 -20.32 -10.02
CA ASP A 162 -1.47 -19.84 -10.78
C ASP A 162 -0.29 -20.80 -10.55
N PHE A 163 0.33 -21.26 -11.64
CA PHE A 163 1.60 -21.95 -11.59
C PHE A 163 2.73 -20.94 -11.73
N PHE A 164 3.48 -20.77 -10.67
CA PHE A 164 4.48 -19.73 -10.52
C PHE A 164 5.85 -20.29 -10.13
N GLY A 165 6.86 -19.44 -10.02
CA GLY A 165 8.20 -19.79 -9.56
C GLY A 165 9.29 -19.08 -10.34
N GLY A 166 10.44 -19.73 -10.51
CA GLY A 166 11.50 -19.27 -11.39
C GLY A 166 11.08 -19.40 -12.86
N GLU A 167 11.03 -20.63 -13.35
CA GLU A 167 10.44 -20.99 -14.65
C GLU A 167 9.51 -22.20 -14.44
N PRO A 168 8.19 -21.99 -14.38
CA PRO A 168 7.22 -23.06 -14.10
C PRO A 168 7.28 -24.22 -15.09
N LEU A 169 7.62 -23.96 -16.37
CA LEU A 169 7.71 -25.01 -17.39
C LEU A 169 8.86 -26.00 -17.17
N MET A 170 9.79 -25.71 -16.28
CA MET A 170 10.79 -26.70 -15.84
C MET A 170 10.18 -27.86 -15.07
N ASN A 171 8.93 -27.71 -14.60
CA ASN A 171 8.19 -28.77 -13.91
C ASN A 171 6.86 -29.09 -14.63
N PHE A 172 6.88 -29.03 -15.96
CA PHE A 172 5.67 -29.09 -16.78
C PHE A 172 4.87 -30.38 -16.63
N ASP A 173 5.55 -31.51 -16.38
CA ASP A 173 4.86 -32.78 -16.18
C ASP A 173 4.00 -32.79 -14.91
N VAL A 174 4.48 -32.17 -13.84
CA VAL A 174 3.68 -32.01 -12.61
C VAL A 174 2.55 -31.01 -12.83
N VAL A 175 2.77 -29.91 -13.59
CA VAL A 175 1.69 -28.99 -13.98
C VAL A 175 0.56 -29.73 -14.69
N LYS A 176 0.88 -30.59 -15.69
CA LYS A 176 -0.14 -31.41 -16.40
C LYS A 176 -0.90 -32.31 -15.44
N GLN A 177 -0.21 -33.04 -14.59
CA GLN A 177 -0.83 -33.95 -13.62
C GLN A 177 -1.77 -33.18 -12.65
N LEU A 178 -1.37 -31.99 -12.19
CA LEU A 178 -2.20 -31.16 -11.32
C LEU A 178 -3.45 -30.63 -12.04
N VAL A 179 -3.32 -30.23 -13.31
CA VAL A 179 -4.47 -29.82 -14.12
C VAL A 179 -5.44 -30.99 -14.35
N GLU A 180 -4.92 -32.18 -14.69
CA GLU A 180 -5.73 -33.39 -14.85
C GLU A 180 -6.45 -33.75 -13.54
N TYR A 181 -5.73 -33.69 -12.42
CA TYR A 181 -6.31 -33.92 -11.10
C TYR A 181 -7.39 -32.89 -10.76
N ALA A 182 -7.11 -31.61 -10.93
CA ALA A 182 -8.09 -30.55 -10.66
C ALA A 182 -9.39 -30.77 -11.46
N ARG A 183 -9.28 -31.16 -12.76
CA ARG A 183 -10.43 -31.48 -13.59
C ARG A 183 -11.19 -32.71 -13.14
N SER A 184 -10.53 -33.63 -12.46
CA SER A 184 -11.17 -34.87 -11.97
C SER A 184 -12.00 -34.67 -10.70
N ILE A 185 -11.78 -33.56 -9.98
CA ILE A 185 -12.48 -33.22 -8.74
C ILE A 185 -13.42 -32.01 -8.91
N GLU A 186 -13.63 -31.54 -10.14
CA GLU A 186 -14.49 -30.40 -10.50
C GLU A 186 -15.99 -30.68 -10.29
#